data_e548ea495ddd558cebe1618ce06f661d
#
_entry.id   e548ea495ddd558cebe1618ce06f661d
#
_cell.length_a   1.000
_cell.length_b   1.000
_cell.length_c   1.000
_cell.angle_alpha   90.00
_cell.angle_beta   90.00
_cell.angle_gamma   90.00
#
_symmetry.space_group_name_H-M   'P 1'
#
loop_
_entity.id
_entity.type
_entity.pdbx_description
1 polymer ?
#
loop_
_entity_poly.entity_id
_entity_poly.type
_entity_poly.pdbx_seq_one_letter_code
_entity_poly.pdbx_strand_id
1 'polypeptide(L)'
;MLHDMIKVIRQGDSSGNDMLIRIKLPSGREILGCPTENAYGGEWDLGPTWNYVVMNDKPFLVDTGRFGVGTKLLEMMESGGVSGTDLDFVIVSHGHEDHDGSLAEIVDYTKARVKAHYIYDRLIRYYPERAPTDVRKNFPASCWRCFMPESFTSEHCINYQRSRSGLKIESIKDSCHKLDRNALAYHVPGHSPDSLAIVVGGEAILVGDTVLPDITPWPSQEKIFEHVRDILQPRYPSASSVYGLRAYISSLKKLKVIAEELVEPVVLPAHRFFYNGQWNNINLITRVNELIAHHTQRCGDILKILEQGPKTAREIAMAHFDENLLKGFGILMAENEVIIHCELLCACDDTVLEKDEKFEATGSTNFESVVRSLTPEW
;
A
#
# COMPACT_ATOMS: atom_id res chain seq x y z
N MET A 1 8.55 -23.67 -10.32
CA MET A 1 9.02 -22.25 -10.21
C MET A 1 7.92 -21.33 -10.71
N LEU A 2 7.94 -20.02 -10.40
CA LEU A 2 6.86 -19.07 -10.76
C LEU A 2 6.48 -19.12 -12.26
N HIS A 3 7.47 -19.13 -13.16
CA HIS A 3 7.25 -19.22 -14.60
C HIS A 3 6.36 -20.40 -15.04
N ASP A 4 6.49 -21.54 -14.39
CA ASP A 4 5.72 -22.74 -14.75
C ASP A 4 4.26 -22.66 -14.33
N MET A 5 3.97 -21.73 -13.41
CA MET A 5 2.63 -21.47 -12.89
C MET A 5 1.89 -20.40 -13.67
N ILE A 6 2.60 -19.55 -14.44
CA ILE A 6 2.01 -18.43 -15.17
C ILE A 6 1.74 -18.81 -16.63
N LYS A 7 0.48 -18.69 -17.02
CA LYS A 7 0.06 -18.72 -18.43
C LYS A 7 -0.29 -17.32 -18.86
N VAL A 8 0.47 -16.76 -19.82
CA VAL A 8 0.13 -15.49 -20.46
C VAL A 8 -1.02 -15.74 -21.43
N ILE A 9 -2.15 -15.08 -21.21
CA ILE A 9 -3.35 -15.14 -22.07
C ILE A 9 -3.24 -14.05 -23.13
N ARG A 10 -2.84 -12.84 -22.74
CA ARG A 10 -2.58 -11.69 -23.60
C ARG A 10 -1.26 -11.06 -23.21
N GLN A 11 -0.42 -10.81 -24.22
CA GLN A 11 0.88 -10.16 -24.02
C GLN A 11 0.67 -8.66 -23.74
N GLY A 12 1.44 -8.11 -22.83
CA GLY A 12 1.51 -6.69 -22.53
C GLY A 12 2.80 -6.04 -23.04
N ASP A 13 3.01 -4.79 -22.65
CA ASP A 13 4.27 -4.10 -22.86
C ASP A 13 5.38 -4.57 -21.87
N SER A 14 6.57 -3.94 -21.93
CA SER A 14 7.68 -4.28 -21.04
C SER A 14 7.43 -4.01 -19.56
N SER A 15 6.47 -3.17 -19.23
CA SER A 15 6.06 -2.89 -17.84
C SER A 15 4.86 -3.74 -17.37
N GLY A 16 4.27 -4.52 -18.28
CA GLY A 16 3.12 -5.36 -18.00
C GLY A 16 1.76 -4.68 -18.26
N ASN A 17 1.73 -3.46 -18.82
CA ASN A 17 0.45 -2.85 -19.19
C ASN A 17 -0.24 -3.71 -20.26
N ASP A 18 -1.59 -3.80 -20.19
CA ASP A 18 -2.43 -4.61 -21.07
C ASP A 18 -2.17 -6.12 -21.04
N MET A 19 -1.26 -6.60 -20.19
CA MET A 19 -1.03 -8.03 -20.01
C MET A 19 -2.25 -8.68 -19.35
N LEU A 20 -2.52 -9.94 -19.68
CA LEU A 20 -3.50 -10.76 -18.99
C LEU A 20 -2.90 -12.13 -18.73
N ILE A 21 -2.92 -12.55 -17.48
CA ILE A 21 -2.29 -13.80 -17.07
C ILE A 21 -3.23 -14.67 -16.24
N ARG A 22 -2.94 -15.94 -16.25
CA ARG A 22 -3.55 -16.92 -15.34
C ARG A 22 -2.44 -17.63 -14.57
N ILE A 23 -2.54 -17.62 -13.26
CA ILE A 23 -1.61 -18.25 -12.33
C ILE A 23 -2.31 -19.52 -11.83
N LYS A 24 -1.72 -20.68 -12.09
CA LYS A 24 -2.23 -21.97 -11.62
C LYS A 24 -1.44 -22.42 -10.40
N LEU A 25 -2.11 -22.45 -9.26
CA LEU A 25 -1.53 -22.90 -7.99
C LEU A 25 -1.39 -24.43 -7.94
N PRO A 26 -0.55 -25.00 -7.06
CA PRO A 26 -0.32 -26.45 -6.95
C PRO A 26 -1.60 -27.27 -6.73
N SER A 27 -2.56 -26.74 -5.99
CA SER A 27 -3.88 -27.38 -5.79
C SER A 27 -4.75 -27.43 -7.06
N GLY A 28 -4.33 -26.75 -8.14
CA GLY A 28 -5.14 -26.55 -9.33
C GLY A 28 -6.05 -25.31 -9.29
N ARG A 29 -6.06 -24.58 -8.16
CA ARG A 29 -6.76 -23.28 -8.06
C ARG A 29 -6.10 -22.27 -8.98
N GLU A 30 -6.87 -21.36 -9.53
CA GLU A 30 -6.38 -20.35 -10.47
C GLU A 30 -6.63 -18.93 -9.96
N ILE A 31 -5.71 -18.04 -10.30
CA ILE A 31 -5.81 -16.60 -10.07
C ILE A 31 -5.59 -15.90 -11.40
N LEU A 32 -6.52 -15.02 -11.80
CA LEU A 32 -6.37 -14.19 -12.98
C LEU A 32 -5.70 -12.87 -12.58
N GLY A 33 -4.62 -12.48 -13.25
CA GLY A 33 -3.96 -11.19 -13.05
C GLY A 33 -4.33 -10.22 -14.16
N CYS A 34 -4.91 -9.07 -13.78
CA CYS A 34 -5.43 -8.03 -14.65
C CYS A 34 -4.76 -6.69 -14.32
N PRO A 35 -3.56 -6.39 -14.81
CA PRO A 35 -2.90 -5.12 -14.56
C PRO A 35 -3.60 -3.97 -15.27
N THR A 36 -3.86 -2.89 -14.56
CA THR A 36 -4.39 -1.65 -15.09
C THR A 36 -3.34 -0.55 -15.01
N GLU A 37 -3.28 0.30 -16.03
CA GLU A 37 -2.24 1.32 -16.13
C GLU A 37 -2.30 2.33 -14.98
N ASN A 38 -1.12 2.76 -14.52
CA ASN A 38 -0.89 3.89 -13.65
C ASN A 38 -0.38 5.08 -14.45
N ALA A 39 -0.81 6.30 -14.07
CA ALA A 39 -0.37 7.52 -14.74
C ALA A 39 0.96 8.07 -14.22
N TYR A 40 1.55 7.40 -13.24
CA TYR A 40 2.81 7.82 -12.65
C TYR A 40 3.95 7.40 -13.56
N GLY A 41 4.65 8.35 -14.13
CA GLY A 41 5.81 8.11 -14.99
C GLY A 41 7.10 8.69 -14.40
N GLY A 42 8.20 8.52 -15.11
CA GLY A 42 9.51 9.03 -14.72
C GLY A 42 10.25 8.10 -13.76
N GLU A 43 11.12 8.68 -12.93
CA GLU A 43 11.96 7.92 -11.96
C GLU A 43 11.14 7.19 -10.87
N TRP A 44 9.89 7.59 -10.69
CA TRP A 44 8.95 7.02 -9.70
C TRP A 44 7.89 6.13 -10.35
N ASP A 45 8.18 5.55 -11.49
CA ASP A 45 7.28 4.63 -12.18
C ASP A 45 7.05 3.36 -11.35
N LEU A 46 5.81 3.15 -10.94
CA LEU A 46 5.38 1.95 -10.20
C LEU A 46 5.01 0.79 -11.15
N GLY A 47 4.93 1.05 -12.45
CA GLY A 47 4.27 0.16 -13.39
C GLY A 47 2.75 0.11 -13.15
N PRO A 48 2.04 -0.81 -13.82
CA PRO A 48 0.61 -0.97 -13.63
C PRO A 48 0.26 -1.50 -12.24
N THR A 49 -0.97 -1.23 -11.80
CA THR A 49 -1.55 -1.90 -10.64
C THR A 49 -2.09 -3.26 -11.04
N TRP A 50 -1.57 -4.32 -10.45
CA TRP A 50 -2.03 -5.68 -10.65
C TRP A 50 -3.26 -5.96 -9.79
N ASN A 51 -4.42 -6.04 -10.44
CA ASN A 51 -5.66 -6.49 -9.83
C ASN A 51 -5.78 -8.00 -10.02
N TYR A 52 -6.30 -8.70 -9.04
CA TYR A 52 -6.35 -10.16 -9.08
C TYR A 52 -7.76 -10.70 -8.90
N VAL A 53 -8.19 -11.62 -9.78
CA VAL A 53 -9.41 -12.39 -9.57
C VAL A 53 -9.05 -13.76 -9.05
N VAL A 54 -9.44 -14.07 -7.83
CA VAL A 54 -9.31 -15.41 -7.25
C VAL A 54 -10.47 -16.25 -7.74
N MET A 55 -10.15 -17.30 -8.52
CA MET A 55 -11.14 -18.14 -9.21
C MET A 55 -11.54 -19.31 -8.29
N ASN A 56 -12.52 -19.06 -7.43
CA ASN A 56 -13.20 -20.04 -6.60
C ASN A 56 -14.58 -20.39 -7.21
N ASP A 57 -15.37 -21.26 -6.55
CA ASP A 57 -16.76 -21.53 -6.95
C ASP A 57 -17.58 -20.24 -7.12
N LYS A 58 -17.27 -19.25 -6.29
CA LYS A 58 -17.70 -17.85 -6.41
C LYS A 58 -16.44 -16.99 -6.45
N PRO A 59 -16.07 -16.46 -7.61
CA PRO A 59 -14.86 -15.64 -7.73
C PRO A 59 -14.98 -14.33 -6.97
N PHE A 60 -13.82 -13.80 -6.55
CA PHE A 60 -13.75 -12.47 -5.98
C PHE A 60 -12.58 -11.69 -6.57
N LEU A 61 -12.75 -10.37 -6.64
CA LEU A 61 -11.76 -9.44 -7.17
C LEU A 61 -11.01 -8.77 -6.01
N VAL A 62 -9.69 -8.67 -6.13
CA VAL A 62 -8.80 -7.90 -5.23
C VAL A 62 -8.33 -6.67 -5.99
N ASP A 63 -8.68 -5.50 -5.47
CA ASP A 63 -8.45 -4.18 -6.04
C ASP A 63 -9.15 -3.92 -7.39
N THR A 64 -9.20 -2.66 -7.80
CA THR A 64 -9.99 -2.22 -8.95
C THR A 64 -9.24 -1.25 -9.86
N GLY A 65 -7.96 -1.01 -9.59
CA GLY A 65 -7.19 -0.03 -10.31
C GLY A 65 -7.59 1.41 -10.00
N ARG A 66 -6.97 2.34 -10.70
CA ARG A 66 -7.19 3.77 -10.54
C ARG A 66 -8.59 4.22 -11.00
N PHE A 67 -8.96 5.45 -10.63
CA PHE A 67 -10.24 6.04 -11.03
C PHE A 67 -10.37 6.15 -12.56
N GLY A 68 -11.45 5.56 -13.09
CA GLY A 68 -11.80 5.61 -14.49
C GLY A 68 -11.28 4.45 -15.36
N VAL A 69 -10.64 3.41 -14.76
CA VAL A 69 -10.20 2.22 -15.52
C VAL A 69 -11.13 1.00 -15.35
N GLY A 70 -12.26 1.15 -14.68
CA GLY A 70 -13.16 0.05 -14.35
C GLY A 70 -13.68 -0.72 -15.57
N THR A 71 -14.11 -0.01 -16.62
CA THR A 71 -14.54 -0.67 -17.87
C THR A 71 -13.44 -1.54 -18.47
N LYS A 72 -12.19 -1.05 -18.52
CA LYS A 72 -11.04 -1.81 -19.01
C LYS A 72 -10.78 -3.06 -18.16
N LEU A 73 -10.86 -2.93 -16.83
CA LEU A 73 -10.71 -4.07 -15.93
C LEU A 73 -11.78 -5.14 -16.16
N LEU A 74 -13.04 -4.75 -16.33
CA LEU A 74 -14.15 -5.67 -16.67
C LEU A 74 -13.89 -6.41 -17.98
N GLU A 75 -13.47 -5.71 -19.04
CA GLU A 75 -13.11 -6.31 -20.33
C GLU A 75 -11.95 -7.30 -20.21
N MET A 76 -10.96 -7.02 -19.35
CA MET A 76 -9.87 -7.93 -19.08
C MET A 76 -10.35 -9.19 -18.36
N MET A 77 -11.22 -9.06 -17.37
CA MET A 77 -11.83 -10.19 -16.66
C MET A 77 -12.62 -11.08 -17.61
N GLU A 78 -13.47 -10.50 -18.45
CA GLU A 78 -14.25 -11.23 -19.46
C GLU A 78 -13.33 -11.96 -20.46
N SER A 79 -12.27 -11.30 -20.93
CA SER A 79 -11.25 -11.92 -21.79
C SER A 79 -10.52 -13.07 -21.08
N GLY A 80 -10.41 -13.02 -19.76
CA GLY A 80 -9.91 -14.07 -18.90
C GLY A 80 -10.93 -15.15 -18.57
N GLY A 81 -12.16 -15.06 -19.07
CA GLY A 81 -13.23 -16.04 -18.85
C GLY A 81 -13.97 -15.87 -17.52
N VAL A 82 -13.93 -14.68 -16.91
CA VAL A 82 -14.69 -14.35 -15.70
C VAL A 82 -15.67 -13.24 -16.02
N SER A 83 -16.97 -13.53 -15.94
CA SER A 83 -17.99 -12.47 -16.05
C SER A 83 -17.98 -11.62 -14.77
N GLY A 84 -18.07 -10.30 -14.95
CA GLY A 84 -18.21 -9.39 -13.81
C GLY A 84 -19.42 -9.72 -12.92
N THR A 85 -20.50 -10.25 -13.51
CA THR A 85 -21.71 -10.66 -12.77
C THR A 85 -21.54 -11.92 -11.92
N ASP A 86 -20.45 -12.69 -12.12
CA ASP A 86 -20.17 -13.89 -11.33
C ASP A 86 -19.41 -13.57 -10.04
N LEU A 87 -18.92 -12.33 -9.87
CA LEU A 87 -18.20 -11.92 -8.67
C LEU A 87 -19.10 -11.99 -7.42
N ASP A 88 -18.62 -12.69 -6.39
CA ASP A 88 -19.27 -12.70 -5.08
C ASP A 88 -19.02 -11.38 -4.34
N PHE A 89 -17.77 -10.94 -4.32
CA PHE A 89 -17.38 -9.65 -3.72
C PHE A 89 -16.12 -9.07 -4.36
N VAL A 90 -15.92 -7.78 -4.13
CA VAL A 90 -14.65 -7.09 -4.34
C VAL A 90 -14.03 -6.84 -2.97
N ILE A 91 -12.75 -7.11 -2.80
CA ILE A 91 -12.00 -6.74 -1.61
C ILE A 91 -10.94 -5.70 -1.95
N VAL A 92 -10.92 -4.61 -1.19
CA VAL A 92 -9.92 -3.54 -1.32
C VAL A 92 -8.75 -3.87 -0.41
N SER A 93 -7.55 -3.97 -0.99
CA SER A 93 -6.32 -4.17 -0.21
C SER A 93 -6.02 -2.97 0.67
N HIS A 94 -6.20 -1.75 0.13
CA HIS A 94 -6.08 -0.49 0.86
C HIS A 94 -6.64 0.69 0.06
N GLY A 95 -6.85 1.84 0.71
CA GLY A 95 -7.58 2.97 0.17
C GLY A 95 -6.74 3.99 -0.62
N HIS A 96 -5.73 3.56 -1.36
CA HIS A 96 -5.06 4.41 -2.35
C HIS A 96 -5.82 4.39 -3.69
N GLU A 97 -5.76 5.49 -4.43
CA GLU A 97 -6.59 5.71 -5.61
C GLU A 97 -6.33 4.71 -6.73
N ASP A 98 -5.12 4.23 -6.85
CA ASP A 98 -4.73 3.23 -7.84
C ASP A 98 -5.14 1.79 -7.49
N HIS A 99 -5.73 1.57 -6.30
CA HIS A 99 -6.29 0.29 -5.85
C HIS A 99 -7.81 0.30 -5.78
N ASP A 100 -8.41 1.38 -5.27
CA ASP A 100 -9.85 1.48 -5.08
C ASP A 100 -10.54 2.49 -6.02
N GLY A 101 -9.79 3.08 -6.94
CA GLY A 101 -10.25 4.18 -7.77
C GLY A 101 -11.49 3.87 -8.61
N SER A 102 -11.54 2.69 -9.20
CA SER A 102 -12.70 2.24 -10.00
C SER A 102 -13.70 1.40 -9.23
N LEU A 103 -13.59 1.33 -7.90
CA LEU A 103 -14.45 0.48 -7.07
C LEU A 103 -15.94 0.75 -7.29
N ALA A 104 -16.35 2.02 -7.34
CA ALA A 104 -17.75 2.37 -7.55
C ALA A 104 -18.27 1.93 -8.91
N GLU A 105 -17.47 2.08 -9.98
CA GLU A 105 -17.80 1.66 -11.34
C GLU A 105 -17.95 0.14 -11.41
N ILE A 106 -17.01 -0.60 -10.85
CA ILE A 106 -17.06 -2.07 -10.78
C ILE A 106 -18.30 -2.55 -10.02
N VAL A 107 -18.57 -1.96 -8.85
CA VAL A 107 -19.74 -2.34 -8.03
C VAL A 107 -21.06 -1.99 -8.72
N ASP A 108 -21.11 -0.85 -9.41
CA ASP A 108 -22.34 -0.48 -10.15
C ASP A 108 -22.65 -1.47 -11.29
N TYR A 109 -21.63 -1.95 -11.99
CA TYR A 109 -21.81 -2.95 -13.04
C TYR A 109 -22.10 -4.35 -12.48
N THR A 110 -21.25 -4.84 -11.56
CA THR A 110 -21.26 -6.24 -11.09
C THR A 110 -22.32 -6.53 -10.04
N LYS A 111 -22.72 -5.51 -9.27
CA LYS A 111 -23.53 -5.60 -8.05
C LYS A 111 -22.88 -6.47 -6.95
N ALA A 112 -21.58 -6.71 -7.05
CA ALA A 112 -20.80 -7.45 -6.07
C ALA A 112 -20.76 -6.70 -4.71
N ARG A 113 -20.68 -7.46 -3.63
CA ARG A 113 -20.48 -6.90 -2.29
C ARG A 113 -19.07 -6.32 -2.19
N VAL A 114 -18.86 -5.33 -1.31
CA VAL A 114 -17.54 -4.77 -1.06
C VAL A 114 -17.07 -5.15 0.31
N LYS A 115 -15.88 -5.72 0.40
CA LYS A 115 -15.17 -5.98 1.64
C LYS A 115 -13.93 -5.11 1.73
N ALA A 116 -13.68 -4.51 2.87
CA ALA A 116 -12.48 -3.76 3.16
C ALA A 116 -12.23 -3.69 4.66
N HIS A 117 -11.05 -3.27 5.06
CA HIS A 117 -10.77 -3.07 6.47
C HIS A 117 -11.67 -2.00 7.09
N TYR A 118 -11.97 -2.11 8.39
CA TYR A 118 -12.80 -1.15 9.13
C TYR A 118 -12.29 0.30 9.00
N ILE A 119 -10.98 0.51 9.00
CA ILE A 119 -10.37 1.84 8.83
C ILE A 119 -10.74 2.42 7.46
N TYR A 120 -10.67 1.62 6.39
CA TYR A 120 -11.10 2.04 5.04
C TYR A 120 -12.52 2.60 5.06
N ASP A 121 -13.48 1.81 5.60
CA ASP A 121 -14.90 2.19 5.68
C ASP A 121 -15.11 3.51 6.45
N ARG A 122 -14.30 3.76 7.49
CA ARG A 122 -14.36 5.03 8.24
C ARG A 122 -13.75 6.18 7.44
N LEU A 123 -12.60 5.97 6.81
CA LEU A 123 -11.87 7.01 6.10
C LEU A 123 -12.59 7.50 4.83
N ILE A 124 -13.20 6.61 4.04
CA ILE A 124 -13.91 7.03 2.82
C ILE A 124 -15.14 7.91 3.08
N ARG A 125 -15.69 7.85 4.30
CA ARG A 125 -16.85 8.65 4.74
C ARG A 125 -16.43 9.91 5.48
N TYR A 126 -15.17 10.02 5.85
CA TYR A 126 -14.69 11.16 6.61
C TYR A 126 -14.36 12.33 5.68
N TYR A 127 -15.10 13.39 5.84
CA TYR A 127 -14.90 14.65 5.13
C TYR A 127 -14.74 15.76 6.17
N PRO A 128 -13.51 16.14 6.53
CA PRO A 128 -13.34 17.26 7.46
C PRO A 128 -13.85 18.54 6.79
N GLU A 129 -14.69 19.29 7.49
CA GLU A 129 -15.26 20.56 7.00
C GLU A 129 -14.18 21.59 6.67
N ARG A 130 -13.00 21.45 7.27
CA ARG A 130 -11.81 22.24 6.94
C ARG A 130 -10.65 21.31 6.66
N ALA A 131 -10.13 21.41 5.44
CA ALA A 131 -8.81 20.86 5.18
C ALA A 131 -7.83 21.42 6.20
N PRO A 132 -6.90 20.63 6.72
CA PRO A 132 -5.75 21.18 7.41
C PRO A 132 -5.16 22.23 6.50
N THR A 133 -5.11 23.47 6.97
CA THR A 133 -4.41 24.57 6.26
C THR A 133 -2.91 24.39 6.36
N ASP A 134 -2.48 23.15 6.50
CA ASP A 134 -1.12 22.79 6.71
C ASP A 134 -0.23 23.25 5.55
N VAL A 135 1.00 23.42 5.88
CA VAL A 135 2.18 23.90 5.19
C VAL A 135 2.26 23.52 3.70
N ARG A 136 1.55 22.50 3.28
CA ARG A 136 1.38 22.08 1.89
C ARG A 136 0.06 22.62 1.35
N LYS A 137 0.00 23.92 1.20
CA LYS A 137 -1.13 24.67 0.61
C LYS A 137 -1.62 24.12 -0.73
N ASN A 138 -0.94 23.10 -1.25
CA ASN A 138 -1.07 22.58 -2.59
C ASN A 138 -1.81 21.24 -2.67
N PHE A 139 -2.14 20.60 -1.55
CA PHE A 139 -2.94 19.38 -1.59
C PHE A 139 -4.43 19.69 -1.42
N PRO A 140 -5.28 19.27 -2.38
CA PRO A 140 -6.72 19.37 -2.19
C PRO A 140 -7.12 18.67 -0.88
N ALA A 141 -8.06 19.27 -0.15
CA ALA A 141 -8.56 18.74 1.11
C ALA A 141 -9.00 17.26 1.03
N SER A 142 -9.54 16.88 -0.13
CA SER A 142 -9.99 15.53 -0.43
C SER A 142 -8.87 14.51 -0.61
N CYS A 143 -7.63 14.96 -0.86
CA CYS A 143 -6.47 14.11 -1.13
C CYS A 143 -5.43 14.10 -0.02
N TRP A 144 -5.65 14.81 1.09
CA TRP A 144 -4.69 14.88 2.19
C TRP A 144 -4.33 13.50 2.78
N ARG A 145 -5.18 12.49 2.61
CA ARG A 145 -4.95 11.12 3.08
C ARG A 145 -3.89 10.37 2.29
N CYS A 146 -3.75 10.70 1.01
CA CYS A 146 -2.88 9.96 0.09
C CYS A 146 -1.72 10.81 -0.43
N PHE A 147 -1.54 12.03 0.04
CA PHE A 147 -0.46 12.93 -0.42
C PHE A 147 -0.38 13.06 -1.95
N MET A 148 -1.52 12.98 -2.63
CA MET A 148 -1.56 13.09 -4.08
C MET A 148 -1.16 14.49 -4.55
N PRO A 149 -0.35 14.61 -5.61
CA PRO A 149 0.11 15.92 -6.11
C PRO A 149 -1.04 16.71 -6.72
N GLU A 150 -0.84 18.03 -6.85
CA GLU A 150 -1.78 18.96 -7.53
C GLU A 150 -2.10 18.57 -8.98
N SER A 151 -1.28 17.72 -9.61
CA SER A 151 -1.59 17.16 -10.94
C SER A 151 -2.88 16.32 -10.96
N PHE A 152 -3.31 15.84 -9.81
CA PHE A 152 -4.69 15.41 -9.61
C PHE A 152 -5.51 16.66 -9.37
N THR A 153 -6.25 17.10 -10.37
CA THR A 153 -7.11 18.27 -10.27
C THR A 153 -8.05 18.11 -9.07
N SER A 154 -8.39 19.21 -8.42
CA SER A 154 -9.38 19.17 -7.32
C SER A 154 -10.67 18.47 -7.72
N GLU A 155 -11.05 18.56 -9.00
CA GLU A 155 -12.20 17.88 -9.58
C GLU A 155 -12.03 16.37 -9.64
N HIS A 156 -10.88 15.85 -10.08
CA HIS A 156 -10.57 14.41 -10.07
C HIS A 156 -10.67 13.85 -8.64
N CYS A 157 -10.02 14.50 -7.69
CA CYS A 157 -10.05 14.07 -6.29
C CYS A 157 -11.47 14.11 -5.71
N ILE A 158 -12.26 15.15 -6.01
CA ILE A 158 -13.64 15.26 -5.56
C ILE A 158 -14.50 14.14 -6.14
N ASN A 159 -14.38 13.87 -7.43
CA ASN A 159 -15.18 12.83 -8.11
C ASN A 159 -14.81 11.44 -7.59
N TYR A 160 -13.54 11.15 -7.43
CA TYR A 160 -13.07 9.92 -6.80
C TYR A 160 -13.61 9.75 -5.38
N GLN A 161 -13.51 10.76 -4.52
CA GLN A 161 -14.03 10.68 -3.15
C GLN A 161 -15.55 10.50 -3.11
N ARG A 162 -16.29 11.21 -3.96
CA ARG A 162 -17.76 11.09 -4.04
C ARG A 162 -18.19 9.71 -4.51
N SER A 163 -17.52 9.14 -5.50
CA SER A 163 -17.88 7.85 -6.08
C SER A 163 -17.90 6.74 -5.04
N ARG A 164 -16.91 6.70 -4.15
CA ARG A 164 -16.75 5.63 -3.16
C ARG A 164 -17.46 5.89 -1.82
N SER A 165 -17.71 7.16 -1.45
CA SER A 165 -18.26 7.51 -0.13
C SER A 165 -19.65 6.93 0.15
N GLY A 166 -20.45 6.68 -0.89
CA GLY A 166 -21.78 6.09 -0.83
C GLY A 166 -21.81 4.55 -0.81
N LEU A 167 -20.69 3.87 -1.01
CA LEU A 167 -20.64 2.42 -1.10
C LEU A 167 -20.94 1.75 0.25
N LYS A 168 -21.67 0.63 0.20
CA LYS A 168 -21.88 -0.21 1.38
C LYS A 168 -20.69 -1.15 1.55
N ILE A 169 -19.96 -1.00 2.65
CA ILE A 169 -18.78 -1.79 2.95
C ILE A 169 -19.10 -2.85 4.02
N GLU A 170 -18.75 -4.10 3.73
CA GLU A 170 -18.67 -5.17 4.72
C GLU A 170 -17.31 -5.04 5.43
N SER A 171 -17.31 -4.34 6.58
CA SER A 171 -16.08 -3.98 7.29
C SER A 171 -15.42 -5.17 7.97
N ILE A 172 -14.16 -5.44 7.62
CA ILE A 172 -13.28 -6.39 8.30
C ILE A 172 -12.69 -5.68 9.53
N LYS A 173 -12.93 -6.24 10.71
CA LYS A 173 -12.49 -5.65 11.99
C LYS A 173 -11.39 -6.43 12.68
N ASP A 174 -11.23 -7.70 12.33
CA ASP A 174 -10.30 -8.60 12.99
C ASP A 174 -8.92 -8.51 12.32
N SER A 175 -7.88 -8.79 13.07
CA SER A 175 -6.51 -8.83 12.56
C SER A 175 -6.27 -9.97 11.55
N CYS A 176 -7.12 -11.03 11.64
CA CYS A 176 -7.23 -12.11 10.67
C CYS A 176 -8.72 -12.41 10.45
N HIS A 177 -9.18 -12.35 9.21
CA HIS A 177 -10.58 -12.53 8.85
C HIS A 177 -10.75 -13.57 7.75
N LYS A 178 -11.68 -14.49 7.95
CA LYS A 178 -12.03 -15.49 6.94
C LYS A 178 -12.92 -14.87 5.86
N LEU A 179 -12.39 -14.75 4.64
CA LEU A 179 -13.13 -14.24 3.48
C LEU A 179 -14.08 -15.27 2.90
N ASP A 180 -13.56 -16.49 2.72
CA ASP A 180 -14.29 -17.67 2.30
C ASP A 180 -13.63 -18.95 2.91
N ARG A 181 -13.97 -20.13 2.40
CA ARG A 181 -13.37 -21.40 2.92
C ARG A 181 -11.87 -21.53 2.63
N ASN A 182 -11.35 -20.80 1.65
CA ASN A 182 -9.99 -20.94 1.14
C ASN A 182 -9.17 -19.63 1.21
N ALA A 183 -9.75 -18.54 1.69
CA ALA A 183 -9.08 -17.26 1.72
C ALA A 183 -9.19 -16.57 3.10
N LEU A 184 -8.06 -16.04 3.56
CA LEU A 184 -7.92 -15.27 4.80
C LEU A 184 -7.38 -13.89 4.47
N ALA A 185 -7.94 -12.85 5.08
CA ALA A 185 -7.40 -11.49 5.03
C ALA A 185 -6.72 -11.18 6.36
N TYR A 186 -5.50 -10.65 6.30
CA TYR A 186 -4.72 -10.22 7.46
C TYR A 186 -4.55 -8.71 7.41
N HIS A 187 -4.85 -8.03 8.51
CA HIS A 187 -4.55 -6.61 8.66
C HIS A 187 -3.05 -6.41 8.82
N VAL A 188 -2.45 -5.64 7.91
CA VAL A 188 -1.00 -5.38 7.79
C VAL A 188 -0.76 -3.87 7.60
N PRO A 189 -1.12 -3.04 8.60
CA PRO A 189 -1.07 -1.59 8.49
C PRO A 189 0.35 -1.04 8.39
N GLY A 190 0.46 0.22 7.98
CA GLY A 190 1.70 0.98 7.95
C GLY A 190 1.95 1.64 6.61
N HIS A 191 1.95 0.92 5.49
CA HIS A 191 1.90 1.54 4.16
C HIS A 191 0.63 2.39 4.04
N SER A 192 -0.50 1.79 4.28
CA SER A 192 -1.77 2.45 4.58
C SER A 192 -2.34 1.88 5.88
N PRO A 193 -3.09 2.66 6.69
CA PRO A 193 -3.61 2.16 7.97
C PRO A 193 -4.63 1.04 7.83
N ASP A 194 -5.21 0.86 6.65
CA ASP A 194 -6.23 -0.12 6.30
C ASP A 194 -5.70 -1.29 5.47
N SER A 195 -4.38 -1.39 5.27
CA SER A 195 -3.76 -2.41 4.41
C SER A 195 -4.12 -3.84 4.81
N LEU A 196 -4.50 -4.64 3.82
CA LEU A 196 -4.80 -6.06 3.94
C LEU A 196 -3.85 -6.88 3.07
N ALA A 197 -3.33 -7.97 3.61
CA ALA A 197 -2.73 -9.06 2.83
C ALA A 197 -3.72 -10.23 2.77
N ILE A 198 -3.79 -10.93 1.63
CA ILE A 198 -4.77 -11.99 1.42
C ILE A 198 -4.04 -13.29 1.13
N VAL A 199 -4.24 -14.29 1.98
CA VAL A 199 -3.71 -15.65 1.80
C VAL A 199 -4.76 -16.50 1.11
N VAL A 200 -4.40 -17.13 0.00
CA VAL A 200 -5.29 -17.97 -0.80
C VAL A 200 -4.82 -19.43 -0.76
N GLY A 201 -5.60 -20.29 -0.12
CA GLY A 201 -5.36 -21.72 -0.04
C GLY A 201 -4.07 -22.13 0.66
N GLY A 202 -3.37 -21.22 1.31
CA GLY A 202 -2.02 -21.47 1.83
C GLY A 202 -0.93 -21.52 0.75
N GLU A 203 -1.28 -21.25 -0.51
CA GLU A 203 -0.39 -21.40 -1.68
C GLU A 203 -0.01 -20.06 -2.33
N ALA A 204 -0.79 -19.00 -2.09
CA ALA A 204 -0.50 -17.66 -2.58
C ALA A 204 -0.76 -16.60 -1.50
N ILE A 205 0.01 -15.51 -1.56
CA ILE A 205 -0.17 -14.33 -0.70
C ILE A 205 -0.22 -13.10 -1.60
N LEU A 206 -1.36 -12.41 -1.62
CA LEU A 206 -1.51 -11.11 -2.25
C LEU A 206 -1.14 -10.07 -1.20
N VAL A 207 -0.08 -9.33 -1.42
CA VAL A 207 0.52 -8.45 -0.41
C VAL A 207 0.20 -6.95 -0.61
N GLY A 208 -0.57 -6.62 -1.66
CA GLY A 208 -0.82 -5.23 -2.02
C GLY A 208 0.49 -4.47 -2.17
N ASP A 209 0.56 -3.29 -1.56
CA ASP A 209 1.75 -2.46 -1.50
C ASP A 209 2.57 -2.62 -0.22
N THR A 210 2.21 -3.58 0.63
CA THR A 210 3.00 -3.82 1.85
C THR A 210 4.39 -4.37 1.52
N VAL A 211 4.50 -5.20 0.46
CA VAL A 211 5.79 -5.73 -0.02
C VAL A 211 5.84 -5.65 -1.54
N LEU A 212 6.81 -4.91 -2.07
CA LEU A 212 7.07 -4.80 -3.50
C LEU A 212 8.44 -5.40 -3.85
N PRO A 213 8.65 -5.89 -5.11
CA PRO A 213 9.82 -6.69 -5.42
C PRO A 213 11.14 -5.91 -5.41
N ASP A 214 11.18 -4.77 -6.08
CA ASP A 214 12.42 -4.02 -6.39
C ASP A 214 12.38 -2.54 -5.96
N ILE A 215 11.27 -2.11 -5.37
CA ILE A 215 11.11 -0.79 -4.76
C ILE A 215 10.71 -0.92 -3.30
N THR A 216 10.99 0.12 -2.52
CA THR A 216 10.61 0.16 -1.10
C THR A 216 9.32 0.94 -0.94
N PRO A 217 8.22 0.29 -0.55
CA PRO A 217 7.02 1.01 -0.17
C PRO A 217 7.30 1.93 1.02
N TRP A 218 6.73 3.12 0.98
CA TRP A 218 6.83 4.01 2.14
C TRP A 218 5.61 3.85 3.05
N PRO A 219 5.80 3.93 4.35
CA PRO A 219 4.69 3.97 5.31
C PRO A 219 3.96 5.31 5.27
N SER A 220 2.72 5.34 5.74
CA SER A 220 1.99 6.57 6.01
C SER A 220 2.58 7.32 7.21
N GLN A 221 2.48 8.66 7.22
CA GLN A 221 2.97 9.46 8.36
C GLN A 221 2.09 9.27 9.60
N GLU A 222 2.69 9.12 10.77
CA GLU A 222 1.98 9.01 12.06
C GLU A 222 1.14 10.25 12.38
N LYS A 223 1.61 11.44 12.00
CA LYS A 223 0.89 12.71 12.23
C LYS A 223 -0.47 12.77 11.55
N ILE A 224 -0.73 11.99 10.50
CA ILE A 224 -2.05 11.92 9.85
C ILE A 224 -3.12 11.44 10.83
N PHE A 225 -2.75 10.59 11.80
CA PHE A 225 -3.66 10.08 12.80
C PHE A 225 -4.37 11.19 13.58
N GLU A 226 -3.71 12.32 13.84
CA GLU A 226 -4.31 13.45 14.56
C GLU A 226 -5.58 13.97 13.86
N HIS A 227 -5.62 13.92 12.55
CA HIS A 227 -6.77 14.39 11.77
C HIS A 227 -7.93 13.39 11.72
N VAL A 228 -7.67 12.12 12.01
CA VAL A 228 -8.67 11.04 11.94
C VAL A 228 -8.90 10.34 13.27
N ARG A 229 -8.27 10.80 14.34
CA ARG A 229 -8.35 10.21 15.67
C ARG A 229 -9.80 9.97 16.10
N ASP A 230 -10.66 10.96 15.96
CA ASP A 230 -12.04 10.91 16.43
C ASP A 230 -12.89 9.83 15.77
N ILE A 231 -12.53 9.45 14.52
CA ILE A 231 -13.26 8.40 13.79
C ILE A 231 -12.64 7.01 13.98
N LEU A 232 -11.41 6.93 14.46
CA LEU A 232 -10.70 5.65 14.67
C LEU A 232 -10.75 5.18 16.13
N GLN A 233 -10.80 6.09 17.09
CA GLN A 233 -10.93 5.77 18.51
C GLN A 233 -12.35 5.25 18.86
N PRO A 234 -12.50 4.43 19.92
CA PRO A 234 -11.43 3.92 20.81
C PRO A 234 -10.67 2.70 20.26
N ARG A 235 -11.04 2.17 19.09
CA ARG A 235 -10.48 0.92 18.58
C ARG A 235 -8.97 1.02 18.30
N TYR A 236 -8.53 2.14 17.78
CA TYR A 236 -7.12 2.44 17.52
C TYR A 236 -6.70 3.65 18.37
N PRO A 237 -6.14 3.42 19.57
CA PRO A 237 -5.89 4.48 20.53
C PRO A 237 -4.65 5.34 20.19
N SER A 238 -3.72 4.81 19.39
CA SER A 238 -2.47 5.50 19.03
C SER A 238 -2.19 5.40 17.52
N ALA A 239 -1.47 6.39 17.01
CA ALA A 239 -1.00 6.39 15.62
C ALA A 239 -0.17 5.15 15.31
N SER A 240 0.79 4.83 16.16
CA SER A 240 1.78 3.77 15.96
C SER A 240 1.20 2.35 15.83
N SER A 241 -0.10 2.17 16.11
CA SER A 241 -0.77 0.88 15.89
C SER A 241 -1.19 0.67 14.43
N VAL A 242 -1.34 1.74 13.65
CA VAL A 242 -1.85 1.64 12.26
C VAL A 242 -1.14 2.56 11.27
N TYR A 243 -0.46 3.60 11.74
CA TYR A 243 0.33 4.53 10.92
C TYR A 243 1.81 4.43 11.26
N GLY A 244 2.63 4.89 10.32
CA GLY A 244 4.05 5.07 10.53
C GLY A 244 4.89 3.82 10.40
N LEU A 245 6.19 4.04 10.57
CA LEU A 245 7.21 3.00 10.34
C LEU A 245 7.12 1.85 11.35
N ARG A 246 6.66 2.11 12.59
CA ARG A 246 6.50 1.04 13.60
C ARG A 246 5.41 0.05 13.21
N ALA A 247 4.24 0.54 12.79
CA ALA A 247 3.16 -0.31 12.30
C ALA A 247 3.60 -1.10 11.08
N TYR A 248 4.32 -0.44 10.14
CA TYR A 248 4.81 -1.08 8.93
C TYR A 248 5.79 -2.21 9.22
N ILE A 249 6.80 -1.99 10.07
CA ILE A 249 7.77 -3.03 10.45
C ILE A 249 7.09 -4.19 11.19
N SER A 250 6.13 -3.92 12.08
CA SER A 250 5.33 -4.97 12.74
C SER A 250 4.56 -5.81 11.72
N SER A 251 3.98 -5.17 10.70
CA SER A 251 3.28 -5.83 9.59
C SER A 251 4.21 -6.66 8.72
N LEU A 252 5.41 -6.17 8.42
CA LEU A 252 6.43 -6.94 7.71
C LEU A 252 6.82 -8.21 8.50
N LYS A 253 7.04 -8.09 9.80
CA LYS A 253 7.32 -9.25 10.68
C LYS A 253 6.13 -10.22 10.73
N LYS A 254 4.90 -9.72 10.73
CA LYS A 254 3.69 -10.54 10.65
C LYS A 254 3.64 -11.34 9.35
N LEU A 255 3.89 -10.70 8.21
CA LEU A 255 3.95 -11.38 6.92
C LEU A 255 5.04 -12.43 6.86
N LYS A 256 6.19 -12.19 7.50
CA LYS A 256 7.26 -13.19 7.63
C LYS A 256 6.78 -14.43 8.39
N VAL A 257 6.14 -14.26 9.55
CA VAL A 257 5.59 -15.39 10.32
C VAL A 257 4.55 -16.16 9.51
N ILE A 258 3.63 -15.47 8.83
CA ILE A 258 2.65 -16.10 7.95
C ILE A 258 3.36 -16.92 6.86
N ALA A 259 4.41 -16.37 6.23
CA ALA A 259 5.14 -17.06 5.17
C ALA A 259 5.91 -18.29 5.69
N GLU A 260 6.42 -18.26 6.93
CA GLU A 260 7.11 -19.38 7.57
C GLU A 260 6.16 -20.57 7.88
N GLU A 261 4.87 -20.29 8.05
CA GLU A 261 3.84 -21.30 8.26
C GLU A 261 3.35 -21.94 6.95
N LEU A 262 3.67 -21.34 5.80
CA LEU A 262 3.24 -21.79 4.48
C LEU A 262 4.38 -22.48 3.72
N VAL A 263 4.03 -23.36 2.79
CA VAL A 263 5.02 -24.07 1.97
C VAL A 263 5.23 -23.30 0.66
N GLU A 264 6.30 -22.51 0.60
CA GLU A 264 6.72 -21.76 -0.61
C GLU A 264 5.57 -21.04 -1.34
N PRO A 265 4.82 -20.15 -0.68
CA PRO A 265 3.69 -19.50 -1.30
C PRO A 265 4.13 -18.57 -2.44
N VAL A 266 3.32 -18.51 -3.50
CA VAL A 266 3.49 -17.49 -4.54
C VAL A 266 3.13 -16.13 -3.97
N VAL A 267 4.02 -15.15 -4.08
CA VAL A 267 3.79 -13.78 -3.62
C VAL A 267 3.34 -12.93 -4.79
N LEU A 268 2.18 -12.30 -4.65
CA LEU A 268 1.52 -11.48 -5.66
C LEU A 268 1.45 -10.03 -5.17
N PRO A 269 2.41 -9.18 -5.59
CA PRO A 269 2.43 -7.76 -5.25
C PRO A 269 1.47 -6.99 -6.16
N ALA A 270 1.06 -5.79 -5.74
CA ALA A 270 0.20 -4.95 -6.57
C ALA A 270 0.98 -4.17 -7.64
N HIS A 271 2.29 -4.00 -7.50
CA HIS A 271 3.12 -3.33 -8.50
C HIS A 271 4.34 -4.18 -8.86
N ARG A 272 4.83 -3.97 -10.10
CA ARG A 272 6.08 -4.55 -10.59
C ARG A 272 6.15 -6.08 -10.52
N PHE A 273 5.02 -6.79 -10.51
CA PHE A 273 5.03 -8.25 -10.61
C PHE A 273 5.66 -8.72 -11.93
N PHE A 274 5.32 -8.04 -13.04
CA PHE A 274 6.07 -8.07 -14.29
C PHE A 274 6.53 -6.66 -14.61
N TYR A 275 7.82 -6.46 -14.78
CA TYR A 275 8.41 -5.15 -15.04
C TYR A 275 9.75 -5.28 -15.77
N ASN A 276 10.07 -4.33 -16.65
CA ASN A 276 11.27 -4.37 -17.49
C ASN A 276 11.45 -5.69 -18.28
N GLY A 277 10.32 -6.27 -18.74
CA GLY A 277 10.33 -7.50 -19.52
C GLY A 277 10.58 -8.77 -18.73
N GLN A 278 10.52 -8.74 -17.41
CA GLN A 278 10.77 -9.90 -16.55
C GLN A 278 9.77 -10.06 -15.40
N TRP A 279 9.59 -11.31 -14.98
CA TRP A 279 8.81 -11.65 -13.79
C TRP A 279 9.65 -11.46 -12.53
N ASN A 280 9.11 -10.74 -11.57
CA ASN A 280 9.73 -10.55 -10.26
C ASN A 280 9.17 -11.59 -9.27
N ASN A 281 9.95 -12.63 -9.00
CA ASN A 281 9.61 -13.65 -8.00
C ASN A 281 10.09 -13.20 -6.62
N ILE A 282 9.17 -13.01 -5.69
CA ILE A 282 9.46 -12.55 -4.34
C ILE A 282 9.62 -13.78 -3.41
N ASN A 283 10.80 -13.94 -2.81
CA ASN A 283 10.90 -14.70 -1.57
C ASN A 283 10.50 -13.77 -0.42
N LEU A 284 9.32 -14.00 0.15
CA LEU A 284 8.73 -13.06 1.11
C LEU A 284 9.58 -12.86 2.36
N ILE A 285 10.17 -13.94 2.89
CA ILE A 285 11.02 -13.88 4.10
C ILE A 285 12.27 -13.04 3.84
N THR A 286 12.94 -13.29 2.71
CA THR A 286 14.14 -12.52 2.31
C THR A 286 13.78 -11.05 2.09
N ARG A 287 12.71 -10.79 1.31
CA ARG A 287 12.31 -9.42 0.98
C ARG A 287 11.88 -8.61 2.19
N VAL A 288 11.16 -9.21 3.13
CA VAL A 288 10.82 -8.57 4.41
C VAL A 288 12.08 -8.17 5.18
N ASN A 289 13.07 -9.06 5.28
CA ASN A 289 14.31 -8.73 5.96
C ASN A 289 15.07 -7.57 5.27
N GLU A 290 15.08 -7.53 3.93
CA GLU A 290 15.66 -6.43 3.15
C GLU A 290 14.96 -5.10 3.41
N LEU A 291 13.62 -5.09 3.43
CA LEU A 291 12.83 -3.89 3.71
C LEU A 291 13.08 -3.36 5.14
N ILE A 292 13.10 -4.25 6.14
CA ILE A 292 13.42 -3.86 7.52
C ILE A 292 14.84 -3.29 7.61
N ALA A 293 15.81 -3.95 6.96
CA ALA A 293 17.19 -3.48 6.94
C ALA A 293 17.33 -2.12 6.24
N HIS A 294 16.61 -1.90 5.14
CA HIS A 294 16.58 -0.62 4.40
C HIS A 294 16.10 0.53 5.31
N HIS A 295 14.96 0.36 5.98
CA HIS A 295 14.45 1.40 6.87
C HIS A 295 15.35 1.64 8.09
N THR A 296 15.95 0.58 8.64
CA THR A 296 16.92 0.69 9.74
C THR A 296 18.15 1.46 9.28
N GLN A 297 18.70 1.14 8.12
CA GLN A 297 19.83 1.86 7.54
C GLN A 297 19.52 3.34 7.29
N ARG A 298 18.32 3.64 6.76
CA ARG A 298 17.85 5.02 6.52
C ARG A 298 17.79 5.83 7.80
N CYS A 299 17.31 5.26 8.91
CA CYS A 299 17.36 5.92 10.23
C CYS A 299 18.79 6.28 10.61
N GLY A 300 19.73 5.34 10.46
CA GLY A 300 21.16 5.60 10.75
C GLY A 300 21.77 6.68 9.86
N ASP A 301 21.43 6.71 8.58
CA ASP A 301 21.93 7.72 7.64
C ASP A 301 21.38 9.12 7.95
N ILE A 302 20.11 9.22 8.37
CA ILE A 302 19.50 10.48 8.82
C ILE A 302 20.23 10.99 10.08
N LEU A 303 20.51 10.14 11.06
CA LEU A 303 21.27 10.55 12.26
C LEU A 303 22.66 11.07 11.91
N LYS A 304 23.39 10.42 10.98
CA LYS A 304 24.69 10.92 10.50
C LYS A 304 24.60 12.30 9.85
N ILE A 305 23.55 12.55 9.06
CA ILE A 305 23.32 13.86 8.45
C ILE A 305 23.09 14.92 9.53
N LEU A 306 22.38 14.56 10.60
CA LEU A 306 22.07 15.45 11.71
C LEU A 306 23.27 15.70 12.66
N GLU A 307 24.35 14.93 12.58
CA GLU A 307 25.61 15.26 13.27
C GLU A 307 26.18 16.63 12.85
N GLN A 308 25.81 17.12 11.68
CA GLN A 308 26.20 18.44 11.16
C GLN A 308 25.32 19.58 11.68
N GLY A 309 24.40 19.31 12.60
CA GLY A 309 23.45 20.26 13.19
C GLY A 309 22.01 20.07 12.72
N PRO A 310 21.08 20.80 13.34
CA PRO A 310 19.64 20.67 13.06
C PRO A 310 19.28 20.99 11.61
N LYS A 311 18.39 20.17 11.02
CA LYS A 311 17.94 20.30 9.62
C LYS A 311 16.45 20.05 9.48
N THR A 312 15.83 20.74 8.52
CA THR A 312 14.47 20.42 8.08
C THR A 312 14.44 19.09 7.32
N ALA A 313 13.26 18.44 7.22
CA ALA A 313 13.10 17.23 6.43
C ALA A 313 13.58 17.40 4.98
N ARG A 314 13.33 18.57 4.40
CA ARG A 314 13.78 18.91 3.04
C ARG A 314 15.30 18.96 2.92
N GLU A 315 15.99 19.60 3.89
CA GLU A 315 17.46 19.67 3.90
C GLU A 315 18.08 18.27 4.09
N ILE A 316 17.45 17.41 4.90
CA ILE A 316 17.87 16.00 5.05
C ILE A 316 17.67 15.26 3.73
N ALA A 317 16.50 15.40 3.08
CA ALA A 317 16.21 14.77 1.81
C ALA A 317 17.23 15.18 0.72
N MET A 318 17.55 16.48 0.64
CA MET A 318 18.56 16.99 -0.29
C MET A 318 19.98 16.47 -0.01
N ALA A 319 20.30 16.17 1.25
CA ALA A 319 21.61 15.64 1.62
C ALA A 319 21.71 14.12 1.42
N HIS A 320 20.57 13.42 1.37
CA HIS A 320 20.52 11.94 1.34
C HIS A 320 20.27 11.37 -0.05
N PHE A 321 19.34 11.95 -0.82
CA PHE A 321 18.90 11.39 -2.10
C PHE A 321 19.68 11.95 -3.28
N ASP A 322 19.81 11.14 -4.35
CA ASP A 322 20.39 11.57 -5.60
C ASP A 322 19.56 12.70 -6.23
N GLU A 323 20.25 13.66 -6.89
CA GLU A 323 19.61 14.83 -7.51
C GLU A 323 18.53 14.47 -8.54
N ASN A 324 18.66 13.32 -9.22
CA ASN A 324 17.66 12.87 -10.20
C ASN A 324 16.36 12.46 -9.52
N LEU A 325 16.45 11.82 -8.34
CA LEU A 325 15.28 11.46 -7.54
C LEU A 325 14.56 12.67 -6.94
N LEU A 326 15.25 13.80 -6.81
CA LEU A 326 14.69 15.03 -6.23
C LEU A 326 13.97 15.93 -7.25
N LYS A 327 14.06 15.61 -8.56
CA LYS A 327 13.44 16.43 -9.61
C LYS A 327 11.90 16.38 -9.55
N GLY A 328 11.28 17.51 -9.84
CA GLY A 328 9.83 17.62 -9.93
C GLY A 328 9.13 17.21 -8.65
N PHE A 329 8.26 16.23 -8.74
CA PHE A 329 7.53 15.68 -7.61
C PHE A 329 8.41 14.87 -6.64
N GLY A 330 9.54 14.36 -7.10
CA GLY A 330 10.43 13.51 -6.33
C GLY A 330 10.92 14.14 -5.02
N ILE A 331 11.12 15.44 -4.99
CA ILE A 331 11.51 16.13 -3.72
C ILE A 331 10.45 15.97 -2.62
N LEU A 332 9.16 16.00 -2.98
CA LEU A 332 8.07 15.81 -2.01
C LEU A 332 8.02 14.36 -1.51
N MET A 333 8.31 13.41 -2.40
CA MET A 333 8.39 11.98 -2.06
C MET A 333 9.54 11.73 -1.09
N ALA A 334 10.74 12.25 -1.41
CA ALA A 334 11.93 12.13 -0.57
C ALA A 334 11.75 12.81 0.79
N GLU A 335 11.15 14.00 0.83
CA GLU A 335 10.83 14.74 2.05
C GLU A 335 9.84 13.95 2.93
N ASN A 336 8.82 13.36 2.33
CA ASN A 336 7.86 12.51 3.02
C ASN A 336 8.52 11.27 3.64
N GLU A 337 9.39 10.61 2.90
CA GLU A 337 10.15 9.46 3.41
C GLU A 337 11.04 9.85 4.61
N VAL A 338 11.72 10.99 4.55
CA VAL A 338 12.49 11.51 5.69
C VAL A 338 11.60 11.75 6.91
N ILE A 339 10.43 12.39 6.72
CA ILE A 339 9.50 12.67 7.84
C ILE A 339 9.11 11.38 8.55
N ILE A 340 8.75 10.33 7.82
CA ILE A 340 8.34 9.03 8.38
C ILE A 340 9.45 8.40 9.25
N HIS A 341 10.71 8.48 8.80
CA HIS A 341 11.84 7.98 9.57
C HIS A 341 12.13 8.86 10.79
N CYS A 342 12.03 10.20 10.64
CA CYS A 342 12.18 11.11 11.77
C CYS A 342 11.07 10.94 12.82
N GLU A 343 9.83 10.62 12.43
CA GLU A 343 8.77 10.27 13.39
C GLU A 343 9.16 9.06 14.26
N LEU A 344 9.75 8.01 13.66
CA LEU A 344 10.28 6.88 14.42
C LEU A 344 11.44 7.30 15.34
N LEU A 345 12.41 8.07 14.82
CA LEU A 345 13.57 8.54 15.59
C LEU A 345 13.15 9.43 16.77
N CYS A 346 12.17 10.31 16.58
CA CYS A 346 11.58 11.11 17.67
C CYS A 346 10.91 10.21 18.72
N ALA A 347 10.15 9.20 18.29
CA ALA A 347 9.50 8.26 19.20
C ALA A 347 10.48 7.34 19.95
N CYS A 348 11.74 7.28 19.51
CA CYS A 348 12.85 6.57 20.16
C CYS A 348 13.77 7.47 20.99
N ASP A 349 13.47 8.77 21.09
CA ASP A 349 14.34 9.80 21.71
C ASP A 349 15.72 9.91 21.04
N ASP A 350 15.84 9.54 19.77
CA ASP A 350 17.09 9.66 19.00
C ASP A 350 17.18 11.02 18.29
N THR A 351 16.02 11.66 18.03
CA THR A 351 15.91 13.03 17.53
C THR A 351 14.82 13.80 18.28
N VAL A 352 14.90 15.12 18.22
CA VAL A 352 13.85 16.03 18.66
C VAL A 352 13.42 16.92 17.50
N LEU A 353 12.14 17.25 17.45
CA LEU A 353 11.60 18.22 16.49
C LEU A 353 11.51 19.58 17.15
N GLU A 354 12.31 20.53 16.66
CA GLU A 354 12.35 21.90 17.15
C GLU A 354 11.16 22.74 16.60
N LYS A 355 10.96 23.92 17.22
CA LYS A 355 9.83 24.81 16.86
C LYS A 355 9.88 25.36 15.43
N ASP A 356 11.07 25.42 14.84
CA ASP A 356 11.31 25.85 13.46
C ASP A 356 11.28 24.69 12.44
N GLU A 357 10.63 23.58 12.81
CA GLU A 357 10.45 22.37 11.99
C GLU A 357 11.77 21.66 11.62
N LYS A 358 12.83 21.86 12.40
CA LYS A 358 14.08 21.14 12.26
C LYS A 358 14.16 19.95 13.20
N PHE A 359 14.75 18.90 12.70
CA PHE A 359 15.14 17.73 13.49
C PHE A 359 16.57 17.92 13.99
N GLU A 360 16.80 17.61 15.26
CA GLU A 360 18.11 17.63 15.91
C GLU A 360 18.38 16.28 16.53
N ALA A 361 19.60 15.74 16.31
CA ALA A 361 19.99 14.46 16.91
C ALA A 361 20.30 14.65 18.42
N THR A 362 19.80 13.75 19.25
CA THR A 362 20.07 13.73 20.72
C THR A 362 21.40 13.11 21.06
N GLY A 363 22.03 12.40 20.12
CA GLY A 363 23.21 11.57 20.35
C GLY A 363 22.88 10.13 20.76
N SER A 364 21.60 9.77 20.89
CA SER A 364 21.15 8.39 21.14
C SER A 364 20.97 7.62 19.83
N THR A 365 20.93 6.28 19.93
CA THR A 365 20.68 5.34 18.81
C THR A 365 19.77 4.19 19.26
N ASN A 366 18.65 4.55 19.91
CA ASN A 366 17.70 3.59 20.49
C ASN A 366 16.86 2.88 19.44
N PHE A 367 16.68 3.49 18.26
CA PHE A 367 15.78 2.98 17.19
C PHE A 367 16.08 1.53 16.81
N GLU A 368 17.36 1.13 16.76
CA GLU A 368 17.70 -0.26 16.44
C GLU A 368 17.15 -1.27 17.45
N SER A 369 17.21 -0.93 18.74
CA SER A 369 16.65 -1.75 19.80
C SER A 369 15.13 -1.81 19.69
N VAL A 370 14.49 -0.67 19.42
CA VAL A 370 13.04 -0.57 19.20
C VAL A 370 12.63 -1.42 18.00
N VAL A 371 13.27 -1.25 16.85
CA VAL A 371 12.97 -2.04 15.64
C VAL A 371 13.12 -3.55 15.89
N ARG A 372 14.16 -3.96 16.61
CA ARG A 372 14.35 -5.38 16.98
C ARG A 372 13.22 -5.90 17.89
N SER A 373 12.75 -5.09 18.82
CA SER A 373 11.73 -5.48 19.81
C SER A 373 10.30 -5.48 19.28
N LEU A 374 10.01 -4.81 18.13
CA LEU A 374 8.69 -4.84 17.53
C LEU A 374 8.24 -6.27 17.24
N THR A 375 7.03 -6.60 17.61
CA THR A 375 6.40 -7.91 17.40
C THR A 375 5.21 -7.80 16.45
N PRO A 376 4.87 -8.87 15.73
CA PRO A 376 3.61 -8.93 14.99
C PRO A 376 2.40 -8.65 15.88
N GLU A 377 1.48 -7.81 15.43
CA GLU A 377 0.18 -7.61 16.08
C GLU A 377 -0.86 -8.54 15.43
N TRP A 378 -1.47 -9.43 16.26
CA TRP A 378 -2.46 -10.44 15.83
C TRP A 378 -3.88 -10.04 16.19
#